data_2a174702e3922825c1f76b0d90e5f578
#
_entry.id   2a174702e3922825c1f76b0d90e5f578
#
_cell.length_a   1.000
_cell.length_b   1.000
_cell.length_c   1.000
_cell.angle_alpha   90.00
_cell.angle_beta   90.00
_cell.angle_gamma   90.00
#
_symmetry.space_group_name_H-M   'P 1'
#
loop_
_entity.id
_entity.type
_entity.pdbx_description
1 polymer ?
#
loop_
_entity_poly.entity_id
_entity_poly.type
_entity_poly.pdbx_seq_one_letter_code
_entity_poly.pdbx_strand_id
1 'polypeptide(L)'
;MIIFFEFDLINLTIDSWQPWDCLAVFKVRHIMMGVFEGKIWRSSLLKEFQIDKLVNLFRGYEKNNLVIVPPQKLFDSEELDATEYFAKALEYIDDLSEIDIGSNSWVIGGEHTLSGKPMIAGDPHRGLDTPSVYYQNHISCDEFDVIGLSFPGCPGFPHFGHNKNVAWCVTHAGSDYQDLYIEKIRNIDGIMQYQYEGQWAPLIQDVYNVSILNGKTVKICSYKTRNGYI
;
A
#
# COMPACT_ATOMS: atom_id res chain seq x y z
N MET A 1 -9.92 -29.59 7.26
CA MET A 1 -9.69 -28.13 7.42
C MET A 1 -10.03 -27.81 8.86
N ILE A 2 -9.08 -27.29 9.63
CA ILE A 2 -9.35 -26.82 10.99
C ILE A 2 -9.99 -25.45 10.84
N ILE A 3 -11.26 -25.34 11.21
CA ILE A 3 -11.96 -24.04 11.28
C ILE A 3 -11.77 -23.56 12.72
N PHE A 4 -11.25 -22.36 12.88
CA PHE A 4 -11.13 -21.74 14.20
C PHE A 4 -12.53 -21.41 14.72
N PHE A 5 -12.76 -21.62 16.00
CA PHE A 5 -14.08 -21.46 16.62
C PHE A 5 -14.62 -20.02 16.53
N GLU A 6 -13.74 -19.04 16.34
CA GLU A 6 -14.10 -17.63 16.15
C GLU A 6 -14.99 -17.44 14.91
N PHE A 7 -14.75 -18.20 13.84
CA PHE A 7 -15.59 -18.14 12.63
C PHE A 7 -16.98 -18.72 12.88
N ASP A 8 -17.06 -19.76 13.72
CA ASP A 8 -18.35 -20.33 14.14
C ASP A 8 -19.13 -19.32 15.00
N LEU A 9 -18.45 -18.55 15.89
CA LEU A 9 -19.07 -17.53 16.74
C LEU A 9 -19.73 -16.42 15.93
N ILE A 10 -19.15 -16.03 14.80
CA ILE A 10 -19.67 -14.98 13.92
C ILE A 10 -20.47 -15.55 12.73
N ASN A 11 -20.69 -16.86 12.70
CA ASN A 11 -21.37 -17.57 11.62
C ASN A 11 -20.79 -17.23 10.23
N LEU A 12 -19.48 -17.23 10.13
CA LEU A 12 -18.75 -16.97 8.89
C LEU A 12 -18.21 -18.25 8.29
N THR A 13 -18.44 -18.46 7.01
CA THR A 13 -17.83 -19.53 6.23
C THR A 13 -16.56 -19.00 5.55
N ILE A 14 -15.47 -19.74 5.71
CA ILE A 14 -14.20 -19.43 5.06
C ILE A 14 -14.18 -20.10 3.70
N ASP A 15 -13.95 -19.32 2.65
CA ASP A 15 -13.70 -19.84 1.32
C ASP A 15 -12.33 -20.54 1.25
N SER A 16 -12.16 -21.40 0.26
CA SER A 16 -10.87 -22.04 0.01
C SER A 16 -9.83 -21.04 -0.42
N TRP A 17 -8.66 -21.08 0.25
CA TRP A 17 -7.53 -20.24 -0.09
C TRP A 17 -7.08 -20.47 -1.53
N GLN A 18 -6.88 -19.37 -2.26
CA GLN A 18 -6.43 -19.37 -3.65
C GLN A 18 -4.95 -18.97 -3.75
N PRO A 19 -4.21 -19.39 -4.76
CA PRO A 19 -2.80 -19.04 -4.91
C PRO A 19 -2.51 -17.53 -4.97
N TRP A 20 -3.47 -16.73 -5.43
CA TRP A 20 -3.35 -15.28 -5.52
C TRP A 20 -3.71 -14.53 -4.23
N ASP A 21 -4.28 -15.20 -3.22
CA ASP A 21 -4.69 -14.53 -1.97
C ASP A 21 -3.49 -13.92 -1.22
N CYS A 22 -2.33 -14.59 -1.29
CA CYS A 22 -1.08 -14.03 -0.77
C CYS A 22 -0.75 -12.67 -1.41
N LEU A 23 -0.93 -12.55 -2.73
CA LEU A 23 -0.68 -11.31 -3.46
C LEU A 23 -1.74 -10.25 -3.14
N ALA A 24 -2.98 -10.65 -2.91
CA ALA A 24 -4.05 -9.74 -2.50
C ALA A 24 -3.75 -9.12 -1.14
N VAL A 25 -3.39 -9.94 -0.14
CA VAL A 25 -2.96 -9.46 1.19
C VAL A 25 -1.77 -8.52 1.08
N PHE A 26 -0.76 -8.90 0.29
CA PHE A 26 0.42 -8.08 0.06
C PHE A 26 0.09 -6.72 -0.56
N LYS A 27 -0.79 -6.70 -1.57
CA LYS A 27 -1.24 -5.45 -2.22
C LYS A 27 -2.01 -4.53 -1.28
N VAL A 28 -2.92 -5.07 -0.47
CA VAL A 28 -3.66 -4.28 0.52
C VAL A 28 -2.70 -3.60 1.49
N ARG A 29 -1.72 -4.34 2.02
CA ARG A 29 -0.69 -3.76 2.89
C ARG A 29 0.12 -2.67 2.21
N HIS A 30 0.49 -2.84 0.94
CA HIS A 30 1.24 -1.83 0.19
C HIS A 30 0.44 -0.57 -0.11
N ILE A 31 -0.86 -0.68 -0.36
CA ILE A 31 -1.73 0.49 -0.51
C ILE A 31 -1.74 1.30 0.78
N MET A 32 -1.87 0.63 1.94
CA MET A 32 -1.89 1.29 3.25
C MET A 32 -0.53 1.91 3.64
N MET A 33 0.57 1.42 3.09
CA MET A 33 1.92 1.97 3.32
C MET A 33 2.35 3.00 2.27
N GLY A 34 1.44 3.40 1.38
CA GLY A 34 1.72 4.35 0.32
C GLY A 34 1.84 5.79 0.79
N VAL A 35 2.21 6.65 -0.15
CA VAL A 35 2.45 8.08 0.11
C VAL A 35 1.37 8.99 -0.51
N PHE A 36 0.29 8.40 -1.04
CA PHE A 36 -0.74 9.15 -1.73
C PHE A 36 -1.49 10.14 -0.83
N GLU A 37 -1.68 9.84 0.45
CA GLU A 37 -2.26 10.76 1.44
C GLU A 37 -1.51 12.08 1.51
N GLY A 38 -0.19 12.00 1.59
CA GLY A 38 0.66 13.18 1.58
C GLY A 38 0.53 14.01 0.29
N LYS A 39 0.23 13.35 -0.85
CA LYS A 39 -0.04 14.06 -2.11
C LYS A 39 -1.37 14.80 -2.06
N ILE A 40 -2.43 14.17 -1.57
CA ILE A 40 -3.75 14.80 -1.40
C ILE A 40 -3.63 16.01 -0.46
N TRP A 41 -2.97 15.82 0.66
CA TRP A 41 -2.80 16.87 1.65
C TRP A 41 -2.02 18.07 1.08
N ARG A 42 -0.90 17.83 0.37
CA ARG A 42 -0.14 18.90 -0.30
C ARG A 42 -0.97 19.60 -1.37
N SER A 43 -1.76 18.86 -2.14
CA SER A 43 -2.66 19.44 -3.14
C SER A 43 -3.73 20.34 -2.50
N SER A 44 -4.27 19.95 -1.35
CA SER A 44 -5.20 20.78 -0.59
C SER A 44 -4.56 22.07 -0.10
N LEU A 45 -3.32 22.01 0.36
CA LEU A 45 -2.58 23.20 0.80
C LEU A 45 -2.25 24.15 -0.34
N LEU A 46 -2.09 23.68 -1.57
CA LEU A 46 -1.88 24.53 -2.74
C LEU A 46 -3.07 25.46 -3.04
N LYS A 47 -4.27 25.14 -2.55
CA LYS A 47 -5.45 26.04 -2.64
C LYS A 47 -5.31 27.26 -1.74
N GLU A 48 -4.63 27.11 -0.60
CA GLU A 48 -4.53 28.13 0.44
C GLU A 48 -3.21 28.90 0.41
N PHE A 49 -2.14 28.26 -0.08
CA PHE A 49 -0.79 28.76 -0.01
C PHE A 49 -0.11 28.79 -1.38
N GLN A 50 0.72 29.79 -1.59
CA GLN A 50 1.57 29.83 -2.77
C GLN A 50 2.67 28.76 -2.71
N ILE A 51 3.05 28.25 -3.88
CA ILE A 51 3.99 27.14 -4.01
C ILE A 51 5.35 27.38 -3.34
N ASP A 52 5.85 28.62 -3.38
CA ASP A 52 7.11 29.00 -2.74
C ASP A 52 7.09 28.82 -1.22
N LYS A 53 5.96 29.04 -0.57
CA LYS A 53 5.76 28.78 0.85
C LYS A 53 5.73 27.28 1.15
N LEU A 54 5.07 26.49 0.30
CA LEU A 54 4.94 25.06 0.46
C LEU A 54 6.28 24.33 0.28
N VAL A 55 7.11 24.77 -0.67
CA VAL A 55 8.46 24.23 -0.88
C VAL A 55 9.34 24.38 0.37
N ASN A 56 9.13 25.43 1.17
CA ASN A 56 9.84 25.62 2.43
C ASN A 56 9.34 24.74 3.57
N LEU A 57 8.05 24.38 3.54
CA LEU A 57 7.42 23.47 4.51
C LEU A 57 7.74 22.00 4.21
N PHE A 58 7.72 21.65 2.94
CA PHE A 58 8.00 20.30 2.48
C PHE A 58 9.33 20.28 1.75
N ARG A 59 10.37 19.79 2.41
CA ARG A 59 11.65 19.60 1.75
C ARG A 59 11.46 18.60 0.62
N GLY A 60 11.66 19.06 -0.61
CA GLY A 60 11.83 18.21 -1.77
C GLY A 60 13.22 17.56 -1.78
N TYR A 61 13.53 16.89 -2.87
CA TYR A 61 14.89 16.41 -3.10
C TYR A 61 15.88 17.58 -3.17
N GLU A 62 17.05 17.43 -2.57
CA GLU A 62 18.13 18.39 -2.73
C GLU A 62 18.56 18.48 -4.20
N LYS A 63 18.99 19.66 -4.64
CA LYS A 63 19.29 19.95 -6.06
C LYS A 63 20.28 18.96 -6.72
N ASN A 64 21.12 18.32 -5.92
CA ASN A 64 22.14 17.40 -6.40
C ASN A 64 21.78 15.92 -6.22
N ASN A 65 20.59 15.62 -5.73
CA ASN A 65 20.14 14.23 -5.61
C ASN A 65 19.85 13.65 -7.01
N LEU A 66 20.23 12.39 -7.16
CA LEU A 66 19.86 11.63 -8.34
C LEU A 66 18.36 11.37 -8.30
N VAL A 67 17.64 11.90 -9.26
CA VAL A 67 16.20 11.65 -9.44
C VAL A 67 15.99 10.74 -10.63
N ILE A 68 15.24 9.65 -10.41
CA ILE A 68 14.95 8.66 -11.46
C ILE A 68 13.90 9.21 -12.42
N VAL A 69 12.93 10.00 -11.90
CA VAL A 69 11.90 10.66 -12.70
C VAL A 69 12.22 12.15 -12.75
N PRO A 70 12.43 12.72 -13.94
CA PRO A 70 12.66 14.16 -14.06
C PRO A 70 11.47 14.94 -13.49
N PRO A 71 11.69 16.09 -12.84
CA PRO A 71 10.61 16.94 -12.38
C PRO A 71 9.78 17.40 -13.59
N GLN A 72 8.56 16.90 -13.68
CA GLN A 72 7.59 17.33 -14.68
C GLN A 72 6.93 18.63 -14.21
N LYS A 73 6.36 19.38 -15.15
CA LYS A 73 5.59 20.58 -14.85
C LYS A 73 4.51 20.26 -13.83
N LEU A 74 4.60 20.88 -12.69
CA LEU A 74 3.62 20.77 -11.62
C LEU A 74 2.31 21.44 -12.07
N PHE A 75 1.25 20.72 -11.94
CA PHE A 75 -0.18 21.00 -11.92
C PHE A 75 -0.66 22.37 -12.40
N ASP A 76 -1.60 22.37 -13.33
CA ASP A 76 -2.46 23.51 -13.60
C ASP A 76 -3.46 23.67 -12.43
N SER A 77 -3.60 24.90 -11.94
CA SER A 77 -4.42 25.23 -10.76
C SER A 77 -5.92 24.90 -10.92
N GLU A 78 -6.39 24.73 -12.14
CA GLU A 78 -7.78 24.34 -12.43
C GLU A 78 -8.13 22.88 -12.06
N GLU A 79 -7.13 22.02 -11.86
CA GLU A 79 -7.32 20.59 -11.57
C GLU A 79 -7.42 20.27 -10.08
N LEU A 80 -7.27 21.27 -9.21
CA LEU A 80 -7.24 21.08 -7.75
C LEU A 80 -8.61 20.81 -7.10
N ASP A 81 -9.72 20.99 -7.81
CA ASP A 81 -11.06 20.79 -7.25
C ASP A 81 -11.39 19.32 -6.97
N ALA A 82 -10.67 18.39 -7.60
CA ALA A 82 -10.81 16.97 -7.32
C ALA A 82 -10.29 16.55 -5.93
N THR A 83 -9.50 17.38 -5.26
CA THR A 83 -8.94 17.06 -3.93
C THR A 83 -9.99 16.87 -2.84
N GLU A 84 -11.17 17.48 -2.95
CA GLU A 84 -12.27 17.28 -2.01
C GLU A 84 -12.83 15.85 -2.05
N TYR A 85 -12.88 15.25 -3.24
CA TYR A 85 -13.32 13.86 -3.41
C TYR A 85 -12.32 12.89 -2.79
N PHE A 86 -11.03 13.17 -2.96
CA PHE A 86 -9.97 12.36 -2.36
C PHE A 86 -9.94 12.50 -0.84
N ALA A 87 -10.16 13.69 -0.30
CA ALA A 87 -10.22 13.90 1.14
C ALA A 87 -11.31 13.03 1.79
N LYS A 88 -12.48 12.92 1.17
CA LYS A 88 -13.53 12.02 1.63
C LYS A 88 -13.15 10.55 1.53
N ALA A 89 -12.41 10.15 0.50
CA ALA A 89 -11.93 8.78 0.38
C ALA A 89 -10.93 8.42 1.50
N LEU A 90 -10.12 9.38 1.95
CA LEU A 90 -9.19 9.18 3.06
C LEU A 90 -9.91 8.87 4.37
N GLU A 91 -11.06 9.49 4.65
CA GLU A 91 -11.85 9.21 5.86
C GLU A 91 -12.21 7.73 5.98
N TYR A 92 -12.45 7.03 4.86
CA TYR A 92 -12.73 5.59 4.86
C TYR A 92 -11.48 4.72 5.01
N ILE A 93 -10.31 5.26 4.71
CA ILE A 93 -9.04 4.53 4.81
C ILE A 93 -8.39 4.75 6.16
N ASP A 94 -8.68 5.88 6.82
CA ASP A 94 -8.11 6.26 8.11
C ASP A 94 -8.40 5.22 9.20
N ASP A 95 -9.59 4.63 9.19
CA ASP A 95 -9.96 3.50 10.07
C ASP A 95 -9.09 2.25 9.87
N LEU A 96 -8.39 2.14 8.73
CA LEU A 96 -7.48 1.04 8.40
C LEU A 96 -6.01 1.40 8.63
N SER A 97 -5.69 2.66 8.88
CA SER A 97 -4.33 3.11 9.11
C SER A 97 -3.85 2.73 10.51
N GLU A 98 -2.65 2.20 10.59
CA GLU A 98 -1.99 1.99 11.88
C GLU A 98 -1.46 3.33 12.38
N ILE A 99 -1.88 3.74 13.56
CA ILE A 99 -1.32 4.89 14.26
C ILE A 99 0.07 4.49 14.78
N ASP A 100 1.06 5.37 14.68
CA ASP A 100 2.44 5.14 15.13
C ASP A 100 3.24 4.07 14.35
N ILE A 101 3.32 4.23 13.05
CA ILE A 101 4.16 3.38 12.21
C ILE A 101 5.58 3.93 12.18
N GLY A 102 6.53 3.12 12.63
CA GLY A 102 7.96 3.38 12.49
C GLY A 102 8.74 2.09 12.32
N SER A 103 10.01 2.22 12.04
CA SER A 103 10.93 1.07 12.05
C SER A 103 12.37 1.54 12.00
N ASN A 104 13.24 0.74 12.59
CA ASN A 104 14.69 0.95 12.53
C ASN A 104 15.38 -0.31 12.06
N SER A 105 16.55 -0.13 11.45
CA SER A 105 17.41 -1.22 11.01
C SER A 105 18.87 -0.84 11.16
N TRP A 106 19.68 -1.78 11.68
CA TRP A 106 21.10 -1.61 11.87
C TRP A 106 21.86 -2.82 11.32
N VAL A 107 22.99 -2.54 10.71
CA VAL A 107 23.93 -3.57 10.27
C VAL A 107 25.32 -3.23 10.84
N ILE A 108 25.95 -4.21 11.46
CA ILE A 108 27.31 -4.08 12.02
C ILE A 108 28.21 -5.06 11.29
N GLY A 109 29.33 -4.57 10.74
CA GLY A 109 30.31 -5.39 10.08
C GLY A 109 31.04 -6.34 11.05
N GLY A 110 31.47 -7.49 10.56
CA GLY A 110 32.13 -8.52 11.38
C GLY A 110 33.36 -8.04 12.12
N GLU A 111 34.05 -7.04 11.59
CA GLU A 111 35.22 -6.39 12.20
C GLU A 111 34.88 -5.68 13.53
N HIS A 112 33.62 -5.39 13.78
CA HIS A 112 33.14 -4.74 15.01
C HIS A 112 32.39 -5.70 15.95
N THR A 113 32.44 -7.01 15.68
CA THR A 113 31.76 -8.01 16.50
C THR A 113 32.74 -9.00 17.13
N LEU A 114 32.37 -9.53 18.30
CA LEU A 114 33.18 -10.54 18.97
C LEU A 114 33.24 -11.88 18.19
N SER A 115 32.21 -12.16 17.38
CA SER A 115 32.13 -13.39 16.58
C SER A 115 32.94 -13.31 15.27
N GLY A 116 33.36 -12.11 14.86
CA GLY A 116 33.93 -11.86 13.54
C GLY A 116 32.93 -11.98 12.40
N LYS A 117 31.61 -12.11 12.70
CA LYS A 117 30.53 -12.21 11.72
C LYS A 117 29.65 -10.97 11.77
N PRO A 118 29.09 -10.54 10.64
CA PRO A 118 28.17 -9.42 10.62
C PRO A 118 26.90 -9.70 11.46
N MET A 119 26.34 -8.64 12.02
CA MET A 119 25.07 -8.68 12.75
C MET A 119 24.09 -7.72 12.13
N ILE A 120 22.81 -8.11 12.12
CA ILE A 120 21.68 -7.27 11.71
C ILE A 120 20.64 -7.21 12.83
N ALA A 121 20.10 -6.04 13.07
CA ALA A 121 18.96 -5.83 13.95
C ALA A 121 17.85 -5.11 13.19
N GLY A 122 16.66 -5.66 13.20
CA GLY A 122 15.44 -5.07 12.65
C GLY A 122 14.44 -4.80 13.77
N ASP A 123 13.91 -3.60 13.81
CA ASP A 123 13.02 -3.13 14.88
C ASP A 123 11.79 -2.46 14.27
N PRO A 124 10.75 -3.24 13.89
CA PRO A 124 9.48 -2.71 13.40
C PRO A 124 8.64 -2.20 14.57
N HIS A 125 8.26 -0.94 14.53
CA HIS A 125 7.36 -0.35 15.52
C HIS A 125 5.92 -0.58 15.07
N ARG A 126 5.19 -1.42 15.82
CA ARG A 126 3.83 -1.83 15.50
C ARG A 126 2.97 -1.84 16.76
N GLY A 127 1.66 -1.78 16.57
CA GLY A 127 0.72 -2.00 17.68
C GLY A 127 0.95 -3.32 18.39
N LEU A 128 0.70 -3.35 19.70
CA LEU A 128 0.82 -4.55 20.53
C LEU A 128 -0.49 -5.34 20.53
N ASP A 129 -0.93 -5.73 19.35
CA ASP A 129 -2.19 -6.45 19.13
C ASP A 129 -2.01 -7.96 19.16
N THR A 130 -3.11 -8.65 19.40
CA THR A 130 -3.19 -10.11 19.28
C THR A 130 -4.38 -10.47 18.38
N PRO A 131 -4.15 -11.14 17.23
CA PRO A 131 -2.85 -11.64 16.73
C PRO A 131 -1.92 -10.52 16.28
N SER A 132 -0.59 -10.77 16.38
CA SER A 132 0.43 -9.83 15.91
C SER A 132 0.36 -9.61 14.41
N VAL A 133 0.77 -8.43 13.97
CA VAL A 133 0.93 -8.11 12.53
C VAL A 133 1.93 -9.01 11.82
N TYR A 134 2.88 -9.60 12.55
CA TYR A 134 3.84 -10.54 12.00
C TYR A 134 3.63 -11.97 12.53
N TYR A 135 3.78 -12.91 11.63
CA TYR A 135 3.79 -14.33 11.91
C TYR A 135 5.15 -14.92 11.59
N GLN A 136 5.72 -15.63 12.56
CA GLN A 136 7.00 -16.33 12.38
C GLN A 136 6.79 -17.61 11.60
N ASN A 137 7.59 -17.82 10.55
CA ASN A 137 7.53 -19.02 9.73
C ASN A 137 8.92 -19.46 9.28
N HIS A 138 9.06 -20.74 9.01
CA HIS A 138 10.23 -21.38 8.44
C HIS A 138 9.79 -22.23 7.26
N ILE A 139 10.30 -21.93 6.09
CA ILE A 139 9.99 -22.64 4.85
C ILE A 139 11.29 -23.23 4.32
N SER A 140 11.32 -24.55 4.21
CA SER A 140 12.49 -25.29 3.78
C SER A 140 12.14 -26.30 2.71
N CYS A 141 12.93 -26.37 1.66
CA CYS A 141 12.88 -27.39 0.61
C CYS A 141 14.28 -27.61 0.05
N ASP A 142 14.42 -28.47 -0.95
CA ASP A 142 15.74 -28.77 -1.55
C ASP A 142 16.40 -27.55 -2.20
N GLU A 143 15.61 -26.55 -2.62
CA GLU A 143 16.10 -25.37 -3.34
C GLU A 143 16.40 -24.19 -2.41
N PHE A 144 15.67 -24.07 -1.30
CA PHE A 144 15.84 -22.96 -0.36
C PHE A 144 15.46 -23.34 1.08
N ASP A 145 16.01 -22.59 2.01
CA ASP A 145 15.78 -22.71 3.44
C ASP A 145 15.77 -21.30 4.04
N VAL A 146 14.59 -20.82 4.42
CA VAL A 146 14.37 -19.43 4.88
C VAL A 146 13.50 -19.43 6.12
N ILE A 147 13.98 -18.79 7.17
CA ILE A 147 13.20 -18.48 8.38
C ILE A 147 13.01 -16.99 8.51
N GLY A 148 11.83 -16.56 8.94
CA GLY A 148 11.56 -15.13 9.07
C GLY A 148 10.18 -14.79 9.60
N LEU A 149 9.87 -13.51 9.53
CA LEU A 149 8.61 -12.91 9.94
C LEU A 149 7.93 -12.31 8.72
N SER A 150 6.73 -12.78 8.42
CA SER A 150 5.89 -12.28 7.33
C SER A 150 4.52 -11.85 7.86
N PHE A 151 3.77 -11.11 7.07
CA PHE A 151 2.36 -10.89 7.37
C PHE A 151 1.59 -12.20 7.28
N PRO A 152 0.63 -12.46 8.18
CA PRO A 152 -0.29 -13.57 8.02
C PRO A 152 -0.91 -13.57 6.62
N GLY A 153 -0.87 -14.73 5.96
CA GLY A 153 -1.29 -14.86 4.56
C GLY A 153 -0.21 -14.59 3.50
N CYS A 154 0.99 -14.11 3.87
CA CYS A 154 2.08 -13.82 2.94
C CYS A 154 3.39 -14.55 3.29
N PRO A 155 3.41 -15.89 3.46
CA PRO A 155 4.59 -16.61 3.93
C PRO A 155 5.78 -16.52 2.95
N GLY A 156 5.52 -16.27 1.66
CA GLY A 156 6.56 -16.14 0.63
C GLY A 156 7.29 -14.78 0.63
N PHE A 157 6.89 -13.83 1.49
CA PHE A 157 7.45 -12.48 1.52
C PHE A 157 7.86 -12.08 2.95
N PRO A 158 8.86 -12.74 3.55
CA PRO A 158 9.31 -12.36 4.89
C PRO A 158 9.97 -10.99 4.86
N HIS A 159 9.49 -10.09 5.73
CA HIS A 159 10.04 -8.75 5.88
C HIS A 159 11.34 -8.75 6.68
N PHE A 160 11.47 -9.70 7.58
CA PHE A 160 12.64 -9.95 8.40
C PHE A 160 12.96 -11.43 8.26
N GLY A 161 14.19 -11.75 7.98
CA GLY A 161 14.54 -13.14 7.84
C GLY A 161 15.99 -13.38 7.56
N HIS A 162 16.33 -14.64 7.50
CA HIS A 162 17.65 -15.08 7.07
C HIS A 162 17.58 -16.46 6.45
N ASN A 163 18.61 -16.73 5.69
CA ASN A 163 19.01 -18.07 5.28
C ASN A 163 20.46 -18.34 5.71
N LYS A 164 21.07 -19.37 5.16
CA LYS A 164 22.46 -19.73 5.47
C LYS A 164 23.46 -18.61 5.15
N ASN A 165 23.18 -17.79 4.13
CA ASN A 165 24.15 -16.89 3.53
C ASN A 165 23.84 -15.41 3.76
N VAL A 166 22.56 -15.07 3.91
CA VAL A 166 22.07 -13.68 3.93
C VAL A 166 21.05 -13.51 5.03
N ALA A 167 21.09 -12.36 5.71
CA ALA A 167 20.02 -11.89 6.58
C ALA A 167 19.52 -10.52 6.08
N TRP A 168 18.25 -10.24 6.29
CA TRP A 168 17.64 -8.97 5.89
C TRP A 168 16.57 -8.52 6.87
N CYS A 169 16.37 -7.23 6.91
CA CYS A 169 15.23 -6.59 7.51
C CYS A 169 14.83 -5.36 6.68
N VAL A 170 13.57 -4.98 6.75
CA VAL A 170 13.04 -3.86 5.98
C VAL A 170 12.58 -2.75 6.90
N THR A 171 12.74 -1.51 6.43
CA THR A 171 12.11 -0.32 6.99
C THR A 171 11.31 0.36 5.89
N HIS A 172 10.38 1.23 6.29
CA HIS A 172 9.60 2.00 5.33
C HIS A 172 10.46 3.12 4.74
N ALA A 173 10.70 3.05 3.45
CA ALA A 173 11.55 4.02 2.75
C ALA A 173 10.82 5.33 2.39
N GLY A 174 9.49 5.39 2.53
CA GLY A 174 8.70 6.53 2.08
C GLY A 174 8.81 6.79 0.57
N SER A 175 9.11 5.75 -0.21
CA SER A 175 9.27 5.85 -1.65
C SER A 175 7.98 6.26 -2.32
N ASP A 176 8.09 7.13 -3.31
CA ASP A 176 6.97 7.58 -4.12
C ASP A 176 6.68 6.58 -5.25
N TYR A 177 5.81 5.60 -4.98
CA TYR A 177 5.43 4.55 -5.92
C TYR A 177 3.92 4.51 -6.22
N GLN A 178 3.17 5.48 -5.70
CA GLN A 178 1.75 5.62 -5.94
C GLN A 178 1.45 7.00 -6.51
N ASP A 179 0.57 7.06 -7.50
CA ASP A 179 0.09 8.29 -8.09
C ASP A 179 -1.43 8.36 -8.15
N LEU A 180 -1.93 9.59 -8.18
CA LEU A 180 -3.34 9.91 -8.36
C LEU A 180 -3.51 10.64 -9.69
N TYR A 181 -4.41 10.15 -10.51
CA TYR A 181 -4.72 10.73 -11.81
C TYR A 181 -6.10 11.37 -11.75
N ILE A 182 -6.20 12.61 -12.24
CA ILE A 182 -7.48 13.29 -12.40
C ILE A 182 -8.01 12.95 -13.78
N GLU A 183 -9.11 12.21 -13.81
CA GLU A 183 -9.72 11.72 -15.04
C GLU A 183 -10.87 12.65 -15.48
N LYS A 184 -10.87 13.03 -16.77
CA LYS A 184 -12.01 13.69 -17.36
C LYS A 184 -13.02 12.65 -17.79
N ILE A 185 -14.20 12.68 -17.19
CA ILE A 185 -15.25 11.68 -17.40
C ILE A 185 -16.50 12.33 -17.99
N ARG A 186 -17.18 11.60 -18.86
CA ARG A 186 -18.51 11.97 -19.38
C ARG A 186 -19.43 10.74 -19.46
N ASN A 187 -20.71 10.99 -19.45
CA ASN A 187 -21.73 9.98 -19.73
C ASN A 187 -22.45 10.36 -21.03
N ILE A 188 -22.45 9.45 -22.00
CA ILE A 188 -23.23 9.60 -23.24
C ILE A 188 -24.12 8.37 -23.37
N ASP A 189 -25.42 8.57 -23.33
CA ASP A 189 -26.45 7.52 -23.48
C ASP A 189 -26.23 6.31 -22.55
N GLY A 190 -25.82 6.58 -21.31
CA GLY A 190 -25.54 5.56 -20.29
C GLY A 190 -24.14 4.93 -20.38
N ILE A 191 -23.34 5.30 -21.36
CA ILE A 191 -21.96 4.83 -21.51
C ILE A 191 -21.01 5.83 -20.85
N MET A 192 -20.36 5.39 -19.78
CA MET A 192 -19.32 6.15 -19.11
C MET A 192 -18.03 6.09 -19.92
N GLN A 193 -17.46 7.25 -20.21
CA GLN A 193 -16.22 7.40 -20.97
C GLN A 193 -15.24 8.30 -20.25
N TYR A 194 -13.95 8.06 -20.46
CA TYR A 194 -12.86 8.93 -20.00
C TYR A 194 -12.05 9.45 -21.18
N GLN A 195 -11.40 10.60 -20.98
CA GLN A 195 -10.54 11.20 -22.01
C GLN A 195 -9.10 10.74 -21.83
N TYR A 196 -8.53 10.18 -22.88
CA TYR A 196 -7.11 9.82 -22.95
C TYR A 196 -6.50 10.33 -24.26
N GLU A 197 -5.41 11.10 -24.18
CA GLU A 197 -4.72 11.70 -25.36
C GLU A 197 -5.69 12.41 -26.33
N GLY A 198 -6.65 13.14 -25.79
CA GLY A 198 -7.66 13.85 -26.55
C GLY A 198 -8.80 12.98 -27.13
N GLN A 199 -8.73 11.67 -26.97
CA GLN A 199 -9.75 10.72 -27.44
C GLN A 199 -10.63 10.25 -26.27
N TRP A 200 -11.90 9.95 -26.57
CA TRP A 200 -12.82 9.41 -25.58
C TRP A 200 -12.88 7.88 -25.71
N ALA A 201 -12.62 7.19 -24.63
CA ALA A 201 -12.67 5.74 -24.53
C ALA A 201 -13.70 5.31 -23.45
N PRO A 202 -14.39 4.18 -23.60
CA PRO A 202 -15.31 3.69 -22.59
C PRO A 202 -14.52 3.27 -21.34
N LEU A 203 -15.13 3.53 -20.16
CA LEU A 203 -14.66 2.96 -18.90
C LEU A 203 -14.90 1.44 -18.90
N ILE A 204 -13.96 0.71 -18.31
CA ILE A 204 -14.14 -0.71 -18.04
C ILE A 204 -14.89 -0.82 -16.72
N GLN A 205 -16.02 -1.51 -16.72
CA GLN A 205 -16.82 -1.76 -15.53
C GLN A 205 -16.54 -3.15 -15.01
N ASP A 206 -16.12 -3.24 -13.75
CA ASP A 206 -16.06 -4.49 -13.01
C ASP A 206 -17.23 -4.55 -12.02
N VAL A 207 -17.84 -5.73 -11.91
CA VAL A 207 -18.99 -5.96 -11.03
C VAL A 207 -18.66 -7.05 -10.04
N TYR A 208 -18.79 -6.73 -8.76
CA TYR A 208 -18.52 -7.65 -7.67
C TYR A 208 -19.81 -7.88 -6.87
N ASN A 209 -20.06 -9.12 -6.49
CA ASN A 209 -21.12 -9.46 -5.54
C ASN A 209 -20.47 -9.73 -4.19
N VAL A 210 -20.75 -8.89 -3.22
CA VAL A 210 -20.20 -8.99 -1.86
C VAL A 210 -21.30 -9.52 -0.95
N SER A 211 -21.07 -10.69 -0.37
CA SER A 211 -21.98 -11.28 0.62
C SER A 211 -21.75 -10.61 1.97
N ILE A 212 -22.83 -10.09 2.55
CA ILE A 212 -22.81 -9.48 3.88
C ILE A 212 -23.26 -10.55 4.88
N LEU A 213 -22.70 -10.51 6.08
CA LEU A 213 -23.18 -11.30 7.21
C LEU A 213 -24.69 -11.16 7.35
N ASN A 214 -25.41 -12.26 7.51
CA ASN A 214 -26.90 -12.38 7.52
C ASN A 214 -27.55 -12.48 6.12
N GLY A 215 -26.83 -12.89 5.10
CA GLY A 215 -27.36 -13.39 3.85
C GLY A 215 -27.77 -12.36 2.81
N LYS A 216 -27.45 -11.10 2.99
CA LYS A 216 -27.61 -10.08 1.96
C LYS A 216 -26.39 -10.07 1.03
N THR A 217 -26.64 -9.99 -0.27
CA THR A 217 -25.59 -9.74 -1.26
C THR A 217 -25.72 -8.33 -1.79
N VAL A 218 -24.64 -7.57 -1.75
CA VAL A 218 -24.53 -6.23 -2.32
C VAL A 218 -23.72 -6.30 -3.60
N LYS A 219 -24.28 -5.71 -4.65
CA LYS A 219 -23.60 -5.56 -5.92
C LYS A 219 -22.79 -4.26 -5.90
N ILE A 220 -21.46 -4.38 -6.01
CA ILE A 220 -20.54 -3.26 -6.12
C ILE A 220 -20.12 -3.14 -7.58
N CYS A 221 -20.29 -1.96 -8.15
CA CYS A 221 -19.78 -1.63 -9.48
C CYS A 221 -18.58 -0.69 -9.31
N SER A 222 -17.44 -1.09 -9.81
CA SER A 222 -16.26 -0.22 -9.92
C SER A 222 -15.95 0.03 -11.39
N TYR A 223 -15.32 1.15 -11.63
CA TYR A 223 -14.89 1.54 -12.96
C TYR A 223 -13.38 1.71 -12.99
N LYS A 224 -12.78 1.45 -14.13
CA LYS A 224 -11.36 1.67 -14.33
C LYS A 224 -11.04 2.28 -15.68
N THR A 225 -10.00 3.10 -15.67
CA THR A 225 -9.30 3.62 -16.83
C THR A 225 -8.04 2.80 -17.08
N ARG A 226 -7.22 3.18 -18.03
CA ARG A 226 -5.88 2.61 -18.17
C ARG A 226 -4.94 2.95 -17.00
N ASN A 227 -5.22 4.03 -16.26
CA ASN A 227 -4.41 4.47 -15.12
C ASN A 227 -4.77 3.74 -13.82
N GLY A 228 -5.94 3.11 -13.75
CA GLY A 228 -6.38 2.37 -12.57
C GLY A 228 -7.88 2.50 -12.31
N TYR A 229 -8.27 2.12 -11.11
CA TYR A 229 -9.65 2.27 -10.62
C TYR A 229 -9.95 3.73 -10.27
N ILE A 230 -11.24 4.11 -10.44
CA ILE A 230 -11.82 5.41 -10.09
C ILE A 230 -13.00 5.21 -9.14
#